data_853c86559d68842f90cf8297dd678c4f
#
_entry.id   853c86559d68842f90cf8297dd678c4f
#
_cell.length_a   1.000
_cell.length_b   1.000
_cell.length_c   1.000
_cell.angle_alpha   90.00
_cell.angle_beta   90.00
_cell.angle_gamma   90.00
#
_symmetry.space_group_name_H-M   'P 1'
#
loop_
_entity.id
_entity.type
_entity.pdbx_description
1 polymer ?
#
loop_
_entity_poly.entity_id
_entity_poly.type
_entity_poly.pdbx_seq_one_letter_code
_entity_poly.pdbx_strand_id
1 'polypeptide(L)'
;MEKILFAPPAIEDKVLDLAEMLNNLYPDEPKALYPVLSPILQGGITFFHDVAKHLLFDAYVDCVGIKSYEGKKQSAFDLYKAWNINLMDKDVWLIDDICDSGNTMAYLEKLAYDKGAKHVYKATLLKRHDCPMELDFCGYTLQDEWVFGYGMDHPDGLGRLSDSIFQV
;
A
#
# COMPACT_ATOMS: atom_id res chain seq x y z
N MET A 1 14.84 12.69 20.46
CA MET A 1 13.49 12.50 21.06
C MET A 1 12.56 12.28 19.88
N GLU A 2 12.00 11.10 19.76
CA GLU A 2 11.07 10.76 18.69
C GLU A 2 9.85 11.68 18.76
N LYS A 3 9.46 12.22 17.63
CA LYS A 3 8.34 13.16 17.52
C LYS A 3 7.20 12.48 16.78
N ILE A 4 5.99 12.50 17.34
CA ILE A 4 4.79 12.08 16.61
C ILE A 4 4.60 13.01 15.41
N LEU A 5 4.62 12.42 14.21
CA LEU A 5 4.35 13.12 12.97
C LEU A 5 2.86 13.03 12.62
N PHE A 6 2.29 11.82 12.71
CA PHE A 6 0.85 11.59 12.53
C PHE A 6 0.30 10.78 13.69
N ALA A 7 -0.62 11.37 14.44
CA ALA A 7 -1.36 10.71 15.51
C ALA A 7 -2.55 9.90 14.93
N PRO A 8 -3.14 8.95 15.69
CA PRO A 8 -4.21 8.08 15.21
C PRO A 8 -5.38 8.80 14.54
N PRO A 9 -5.90 9.95 15.03
CA PRO A 9 -6.99 10.63 14.33
C PRO A 9 -6.64 11.11 12.92
N ALA A 10 -5.40 11.59 12.71
CA ALA A 10 -4.96 12.02 11.39
C ALA A 10 -4.81 10.82 10.43
N ILE A 11 -4.38 9.67 10.93
CA ILE A 11 -4.29 8.42 10.15
C ILE A 11 -5.70 7.95 9.80
N GLU A 12 -6.61 7.93 10.77
CA GLU A 12 -8.02 7.53 10.58
C GLU A 12 -8.71 8.37 9.50
N ASP A 13 -8.48 9.68 9.45
CA ASP A 13 -9.02 10.54 8.39
C ASP A 13 -8.63 10.02 7.00
N LYS A 14 -7.39 9.57 6.80
CA LYS A 14 -6.92 9.03 5.51
C LYS A 14 -7.37 7.61 5.24
N VAL A 15 -7.57 6.81 6.28
CA VAL A 15 -8.22 5.49 6.18
C VAL A 15 -9.65 5.65 5.66
N LEU A 16 -10.42 6.58 6.22
CA LEU A 16 -11.79 6.85 5.80
C LEU A 16 -11.86 7.44 4.38
N ASP A 17 -10.95 8.36 4.02
CA ASP A 17 -10.85 8.92 2.67
C ASP A 17 -10.68 7.82 1.61
N LEU A 18 -9.76 6.87 1.82
CA LEU A 18 -9.55 5.75 0.89
C LEU A 18 -10.74 4.79 0.88
N ALA A 19 -11.30 4.48 2.04
CA ALA A 19 -12.47 3.59 2.12
C ALA A 19 -13.69 4.18 1.39
N GLU A 20 -13.95 5.47 1.55
CA GLU A 20 -15.01 6.18 0.82
C GLU A 20 -14.78 6.14 -0.70
N MET A 21 -13.54 6.41 -1.14
CA MET A 21 -13.17 6.31 -2.55
C MET A 21 -13.46 4.92 -3.12
N LEU A 22 -13.04 3.86 -2.42
CA LEU A 22 -13.28 2.48 -2.84
C LEU A 22 -14.77 2.11 -2.84
N ASN A 23 -15.52 2.50 -1.83
CA ASN A 23 -16.97 2.26 -1.74
C ASN A 23 -17.74 2.95 -2.89
N ASN A 24 -17.27 4.12 -3.33
CA ASN A 24 -17.85 4.83 -4.47
C ASN A 24 -17.50 4.18 -5.81
N LEU A 25 -16.34 3.54 -5.93
CA LEU A 25 -15.91 2.85 -7.15
C LEU A 25 -16.59 1.48 -7.33
N TYR A 26 -16.93 0.81 -6.25
CA TYR A 26 -17.48 -0.56 -6.26
C TYR A 26 -18.81 -0.65 -5.49
N PRO A 27 -19.84 0.14 -5.86
CA PRO A 27 -21.16 -0.01 -5.26
C PRO A 27 -21.83 -1.25 -5.85
N ASP A 28 -22.33 -2.17 -5.09
CA ASP A 28 -23.18 -3.29 -5.50
C ASP A 28 -22.70 -4.09 -6.75
N GLU A 29 -21.40 -4.27 -6.91
CA GLU A 29 -20.85 -4.98 -8.07
C GLU A 29 -21.14 -6.48 -8.02
N PRO A 30 -21.42 -7.13 -9.17
CA PRO A 30 -21.51 -8.58 -9.25
C PRO A 30 -20.17 -9.23 -8.83
N LYS A 31 -20.22 -10.37 -8.17
CA LYS A 31 -19.03 -11.12 -7.68
C LYS A 31 -17.94 -11.30 -8.75
N ALA A 32 -18.34 -11.43 -10.03
CA ALA A 32 -17.38 -11.58 -11.13
C ALA A 32 -16.50 -10.33 -11.33
N LEU A 33 -16.96 -9.16 -10.89
CA LEU A 33 -16.29 -7.87 -11.01
C LEU A 33 -15.61 -7.40 -9.71
N TYR A 34 -15.63 -8.23 -8.65
CA TYR A 34 -14.96 -7.86 -7.41
C TYR A 34 -13.47 -7.61 -7.64
N PRO A 35 -12.94 -6.50 -7.13
CA PRO A 35 -11.53 -6.19 -7.24
C PRO A 35 -10.66 -7.12 -6.40
N VAL A 36 -9.37 -7.17 -6.70
CA VAL A 36 -8.35 -7.77 -5.85
C VAL A 36 -7.68 -6.66 -5.04
N LEU A 37 -7.88 -6.67 -3.74
CA LEU A 37 -7.18 -5.78 -2.83
C LEU A 37 -5.89 -6.47 -2.38
N SER A 38 -4.76 -5.87 -2.71
CA SER A 38 -3.43 -6.48 -2.57
C SER A 38 -2.53 -5.63 -1.68
N PRO A 39 -2.56 -5.85 -0.34
CA PRO A 39 -1.60 -5.22 0.53
C PRO A 39 -0.18 -5.73 0.23
N ILE A 40 0.78 -4.79 0.23
CA ILE A 40 2.19 -5.10 0.04
C ILE A 40 2.81 -5.42 1.40
N LEU A 41 3.39 -6.61 1.50
CA LEU A 41 3.97 -7.09 2.75
C LEU A 41 5.35 -6.45 3.00
N GLN A 42 5.65 -6.05 4.23
CA GLN A 42 4.84 -6.23 5.46
C GLN A 42 4.11 -4.94 5.84
N GLY A 43 4.64 -3.77 5.50
CA GLY A 43 4.18 -2.48 6.00
C GLY A 43 2.74 -2.16 5.63
N GLY A 44 2.36 -2.41 4.39
CA GLY A 44 1.02 -2.10 3.87
C GLY A 44 -0.14 -2.83 4.54
N ILE A 45 0.13 -3.89 5.33
CA ILE A 45 -0.93 -4.66 6.00
C ILE A 45 -1.72 -3.81 6.99
N THR A 46 -1.05 -2.98 7.79
CA THR A 46 -1.71 -2.19 8.86
C THR A 46 -2.69 -1.20 8.24
N PHE A 47 -2.23 -0.43 7.25
CA PHE A 47 -3.07 0.52 6.55
C PHE A 47 -4.24 -0.17 5.84
N PHE A 48 -3.96 -1.26 5.09
CA PHE A 48 -5.01 -2.04 4.44
C PHE A 48 -6.05 -2.59 5.42
N HIS A 49 -5.60 -3.15 6.57
CA HIS A 49 -6.53 -3.70 7.56
C HIS A 49 -7.51 -2.64 8.09
N ASP A 50 -7.00 -1.44 8.36
CA ASP A 50 -7.85 -0.37 8.86
C ASP A 50 -8.84 0.11 7.78
N VAL A 51 -8.41 0.27 6.53
CA VAL A 51 -9.29 0.58 5.40
C VAL A 51 -10.36 -0.51 5.22
N ALA A 52 -9.98 -1.79 5.27
CA ALA A 52 -10.87 -2.91 5.03
C ALA A 52 -12.06 -2.97 6.00
N LYS A 53 -11.91 -2.48 7.23
CA LYS A 53 -13.02 -2.40 8.22
C LYS A 53 -14.16 -1.48 7.80
N HIS A 54 -13.91 -0.55 6.88
CA HIS A 54 -14.87 0.45 6.42
C HIS A 54 -15.40 0.19 5.01
N LEU A 55 -15.00 -0.92 4.36
CA LEU A 55 -15.51 -1.29 3.04
C LEU A 55 -16.94 -1.85 3.14
N LEU A 56 -17.79 -1.41 2.21
CA LEU A 56 -19.20 -1.78 2.12
C LEU A 56 -19.47 -2.80 1.00
N PHE A 57 -18.44 -3.20 0.27
CA PHE A 57 -18.50 -4.20 -0.81
C PHE A 57 -17.58 -5.38 -0.47
N ASP A 58 -17.73 -6.48 -1.17
CA ASP A 58 -16.87 -7.65 -1.04
C ASP A 58 -15.73 -7.61 -2.07
N ALA A 59 -14.58 -8.16 -1.73
CA ALA A 59 -13.40 -8.15 -2.58
C ALA A 59 -12.57 -9.43 -2.39
N TYR A 60 -11.77 -9.76 -3.40
CA TYR A 60 -10.70 -10.73 -3.20
C TYR A 60 -9.53 -10.06 -2.47
N VAL A 61 -8.96 -10.73 -1.49
CA VAL A 61 -7.76 -10.25 -0.79
C VAL A 61 -6.63 -11.24 -0.99
N ASP A 62 -5.52 -10.76 -1.55
CA ASP A 62 -4.31 -11.56 -1.68
C ASP A 62 -3.07 -10.67 -1.59
N CYS A 63 -2.29 -10.87 -0.54
CA CYS A 63 -1.08 -10.10 -0.28
C CYS A 63 0.03 -10.43 -1.29
N VAL A 64 0.86 -9.44 -1.60
CA VAL A 64 2.11 -9.62 -2.33
C VAL A 64 3.28 -9.27 -1.43
N GLY A 65 4.32 -10.11 -1.41
CA GLY A 65 5.51 -9.89 -0.59
C GLY A 65 6.75 -9.69 -1.45
N ILE A 66 7.42 -8.55 -1.25
CA ILE A 66 8.59 -8.17 -2.04
C ILE A 66 9.66 -7.56 -1.14
N LYS A 67 10.93 -7.85 -1.45
CA LYS A 67 12.09 -7.19 -0.85
C LYS A 67 12.89 -6.51 -1.93
N SER A 68 13.28 -5.26 -1.70
CA SER A 68 14.26 -4.57 -2.51
C SER A 68 15.65 -4.81 -1.94
N TYR A 69 16.61 -5.15 -2.79
CA TYR A 69 18.02 -5.22 -2.40
C TYR A 69 18.74 -3.97 -2.92
N GLU A 70 19.23 -3.15 -2.01
CA GLU A 70 20.17 -2.08 -2.33
C GLU A 70 21.57 -2.66 -2.52
N GLY A 71 21.93 -2.95 -3.77
CA GLY A 71 23.26 -3.44 -4.14
C GLY A 71 23.78 -2.80 -5.41
N LYS A 72 25.11 -2.76 -5.58
CA LYS A 72 25.83 -2.05 -6.67
C LYS A 72 25.52 -2.50 -8.12
N LYS A 73 24.54 -3.36 -8.35
CA LYS A 73 24.05 -3.72 -9.69
C LYS A 73 22.54 -3.87 -9.63
N GLN A 74 21.83 -2.96 -10.34
CA GLN A 74 20.40 -2.96 -10.60
C GLN A 74 19.55 -3.42 -9.39
N SER A 75 18.61 -2.60 -8.96
CA SER A 75 17.61 -2.94 -7.94
C SER A 75 16.98 -4.30 -8.27
N ALA A 76 17.50 -5.35 -7.66
CA ALA A 76 16.92 -6.68 -7.76
C ALA A 76 15.77 -6.75 -6.75
N PHE A 77 14.59 -7.10 -7.23
CA PHE A 77 13.44 -7.40 -6.38
C PHE A 77 13.38 -8.90 -6.14
N ASP A 78 13.22 -9.27 -4.88
CA ASP A 78 12.91 -10.64 -4.48
C ASP A 78 11.43 -10.74 -4.12
N LEU A 79 10.66 -11.35 -5.02
CA LEU A 79 9.24 -11.62 -4.83
C LEU A 79 9.09 -12.92 -4.04
N TYR A 80 9.10 -12.83 -2.72
CA TYR A 80 8.99 -14.01 -1.84
C TYR A 80 7.55 -14.49 -1.64
N LYS A 81 6.54 -13.67 -1.97
CA LYS A 81 5.12 -14.05 -2.03
C LYS A 81 4.47 -13.45 -3.26
N ALA A 82 4.12 -14.26 -4.22
CA ALA A 82 3.32 -13.87 -5.37
C ALA A 82 1.82 -14.01 -5.07
N TRP A 83 0.98 -13.44 -5.96
CA TRP A 83 -0.46 -13.67 -5.90
C TRP A 83 -0.79 -15.14 -6.19
N ASN A 84 -1.69 -15.70 -5.39
CA ASN A 84 -2.31 -17.01 -5.62
C ASN A 84 -3.62 -16.89 -6.41
N ILE A 85 -4.25 -15.72 -6.36
CA ILE A 85 -5.48 -15.41 -7.09
C ILE A 85 -5.15 -15.17 -8.56
N ASN A 86 -6.03 -15.62 -9.46
CA ASN A 86 -5.96 -15.27 -10.88
C ASN A 86 -6.37 -13.79 -11.05
N LEU A 87 -5.45 -12.97 -11.58
CA LEU A 87 -5.65 -11.53 -11.81
C LEU A 87 -6.33 -11.22 -13.15
N MET A 88 -6.54 -12.24 -14.01
CA MET A 88 -7.11 -12.04 -15.36
C MET A 88 -8.43 -11.28 -15.31
N ASP A 89 -8.50 -10.19 -16.08
CA ASP A 89 -9.67 -9.32 -16.22
C ASP A 89 -10.16 -8.66 -14.92
N LYS A 90 -9.33 -8.60 -13.86
CA LYS A 90 -9.67 -8.00 -12.58
C LYS A 90 -8.99 -6.64 -12.38
N ASP A 91 -9.68 -5.76 -11.67
CA ASP A 91 -9.08 -4.58 -11.08
C ASP A 91 -8.23 -5.00 -9.88
N VAL A 92 -6.99 -4.51 -9.81
CA VAL A 92 -6.04 -4.82 -8.73
C VAL A 92 -5.65 -3.54 -8.03
N TRP A 93 -5.82 -3.47 -6.71
CA TRP A 93 -5.37 -2.38 -5.88
C TRP A 93 -4.11 -2.78 -5.13
N LEU A 94 -2.98 -2.17 -5.46
CA LEU A 94 -1.75 -2.26 -4.68
C LEU A 94 -1.83 -1.26 -3.54
N ILE A 95 -1.77 -1.74 -2.30
CA ILE A 95 -1.94 -0.91 -1.10
C ILE A 95 -0.68 -1.05 -0.23
N ASP A 96 -0.02 0.07 0.05
CA ASP A 96 1.21 0.10 0.84
C ASP A 96 1.16 1.20 1.91
N ASP A 97 2.09 1.14 2.85
CA ASP A 97 2.27 2.16 3.89
C ASP A 97 2.94 3.42 3.33
N ILE A 98 4.02 3.25 2.55
CA ILE A 98 4.80 4.36 1.99
C ILE A 98 5.28 4.07 0.57
N CYS A 99 5.13 5.06 -0.31
CA CYS A 99 5.78 5.08 -1.61
C CYS A 99 7.03 5.98 -1.54
N ASP A 100 8.19 5.35 -1.40
CA ASP A 100 9.47 6.06 -1.27
C ASP A 100 10.02 6.45 -2.65
N SER A 101 10.68 5.56 -3.37
CA SER A 101 11.17 5.81 -4.74
C SER A 101 10.14 5.48 -5.84
N GLY A 102 9.09 4.74 -5.52
CA GLY A 102 8.12 4.21 -6.48
C GLY A 102 8.54 2.92 -7.20
N ASN A 103 9.78 2.47 -7.03
CA ASN A 103 10.28 1.30 -7.76
C ASN A 103 9.52 0.01 -7.46
N THR A 104 9.14 -0.21 -6.20
CA THR A 104 8.33 -1.37 -5.78
C THR A 104 6.96 -1.35 -6.45
N MET A 105 6.28 -0.19 -6.43
CA MET A 105 4.98 -0.01 -7.07
C MET A 105 5.06 -0.24 -8.57
N ALA A 106 6.06 0.33 -9.26
CA ALA A 106 6.26 0.16 -10.70
C ALA A 106 6.50 -1.31 -11.08
N TYR A 107 7.30 -2.01 -10.29
CA TYR A 107 7.57 -3.43 -10.52
C TYR A 107 6.30 -4.28 -10.36
N LEU A 108 5.54 -4.06 -9.29
CA LEU A 108 4.32 -4.82 -9.00
C LEU A 108 3.19 -4.48 -9.97
N GLU A 109 3.05 -3.21 -10.37
CA GLU A 109 2.12 -2.79 -11.42
C GLU A 109 2.37 -3.53 -12.72
N LYS A 110 3.63 -3.53 -13.20
CA LYS A 110 4.02 -4.28 -14.39
C LYS A 110 3.71 -5.77 -14.25
N LEU A 111 4.06 -6.37 -13.11
CA LEU A 111 3.84 -7.80 -12.86
C LEU A 111 2.33 -8.14 -12.84
N ALA A 112 1.49 -7.28 -12.29
CA ALA A 112 0.04 -7.48 -12.28
C ALA A 112 -0.55 -7.42 -13.70
N TYR A 113 -0.11 -6.47 -14.53
CA TYR A 113 -0.50 -6.42 -15.96
C TYR A 113 0.00 -7.63 -16.73
N ASP A 114 1.24 -8.09 -16.50
CA ASP A 114 1.79 -9.31 -17.12
C ASP A 114 0.98 -10.57 -16.75
N LYS A 115 0.26 -10.54 -15.60
CA LYS A 115 -0.69 -11.57 -15.15
C LYS A 115 -2.13 -11.36 -15.61
N GLY A 116 -2.37 -10.37 -16.45
CA GLY A 116 -3.67 -10.13 -17.10
C GLY A 116 -4.61 -9.23 -16.31
N ALA A 117 -4.13 -8.49 -15.30
CA ALA A 117 -4.96 -7.50 -14.63
C ALA A 117 -5.57 -6.51 -15.64
N LYS A 118 -6.85 -6.15 -15.42
CA LYS A 118 -7.57 -5.20 -16.27
C LYS A 118 -7.10 -3.77 -16.00
N HIS A 119 -7.09 -3.39 -14.73
CA HIS A 119 -6.53 -2.12 -14.25
C HIS A 119 -5.72 -2.38 -12.98
N VAL A 120 -4.68 -1.59 -12.78
CA VAL A 120 -3.87 -1.63 -11.57
C VAL A 120 -3.87 -0.24 -10.95
N TYR A 121 -4.46 -0.13 -9.77
CA TYR A 121 -4.53 1.07 -8.97
C TYR A 121 -3.50 1.01 -7.84
N LYS A 122 -3.05 2.16 -7.39
CA LYS A 122 -1.99 2.31 -6.39
C LYS A 122 -2.44 3.26 -5.28
N ALA A 123 -2.41 2.78 -4.05
CA ALA A 123 -2.78 3.56 -2.88
C ALA A 123 -1.71 3.45 -1.79
N THR A 124 -1.33 4.57 -1.19
CA THR A 124 -0.43 4.60 -0.04
C THR A 124 -0.90 5.60 1.00
N LEU A 125 -0.57 5.32 2.27
CA LEU A 125 -0.78 6.31 3.33
C LEU A 125 0.20 7.47 3.19
N LEU A 126 1.47 7.17 2.85
CA LEU A 126 2.54 8.15 2.72
C LEU A 126 3.20 8.08 1.34
N LYS A 127 3.72 9.22 0.88
CA LYS A 127 4.54 9.32 -0.32
C LYS A 127 5.67 10.34 -0.10
N ARG A 128 6.86 10.06 -0.58
CA ARG A 128 7.95 11.04 -0.64
C ARG A 128 7.65 12.14 -1.66
N HIS A 129 8.01 13.37 -1.33
CA HIS A 129 7.74 14.52 -2.19
C HIS A 129 8.45 14.44 -3.56
N ASP A 130 9.62 13.81 -3.62
CA ASP A 130 10.43 13.62 -4.82
C ASP A 130 10.16 12.28 -5.56
N CYS A 131 9.26 11.45 -5.02
CA CYS A 131 8.85 10.21 -5.68
C CYS A 131 8.06 10.52 -6.97
N PRO A 132 8.53 10.07 -8.14
CA PRO A 132 7.86 10.37 -9.42
C PRO A 132 6.61 9.54 -9.67
N MET A 133 6.32 8.53 -8.83
CA MET A 133 5.18 7.64 -9.01
C MET A 133 3.86 8.39 -8.90
N GLU A 134 2.99 8.23 -9.89
CA GLU A 134 1.60 8.64 -9.81
C GLU A 134 0.80 7.58 -9.04
N LEU A 135 0.08 8.04 -8.02
CA LEU A 135 -0.78 7.21 -7.18
C LEU A 135 -2.24 7.62 -7.38
N ASP A 136 -3.13 6.63 -7.34
CA ASP A 136 -4.59 6.88 -7.39
C ASP A 136 -5.09 7.40 -6.02
N PHE A 137 -4.40 7.04 -4.95
CA PHE A 137 -4.61 7.60 -3.62
C PHE A 137 -3.29 7.82 -2.89
N CYS A 138 -3.17 8.96 -2.22
CA CYS A 138 -2.06 9.30 -1.33
C CYS A 138 -2.61 10.04 -0.12
N GLY A 139 -2.37 9.52 1.09
CA GLY A 139 -2.82 10.15 2.33
C GLY A 139 -2.04 11.44 2.63
N TYR A 140 -0.73 11.34 2.75
CA TYR A 140 0.16 12.46 3.07
C TYR A 140 1.45 12.43 2.26
N THR A 141 1.98 13.62 1.96
CA THR A 141 3.31 13.76 1.34
C THR A 141 4.33 14.12 2.41
N LEU A 142 5.41 13.33 2.49
CA LEU A 142 6.57 13.58 3.34
C LEU A 142 7.61 14.40 2.59
N GLN A 143 8.37 15.21 3.31
CA GLN A 143 9.62 15.79 2.82
C GLN A 143 10.77 14.78 3.02
N ASP A 144 11.76 15.13 3.81
CA ASP A 144 12.95 14.29 4.05
C ASP A 144 12.89 13.51 5.38
N GLU A 145 11.73 13.53 6.06
CA GLU A 145 11.56 12.87 7.35
C GLU A 145 11.72 11.36 7.24
N TRP A 146 12.58 10.77 8.06
CA TRP A 146 12.59 9.34 8.26
C TRP A 146 11.49 8.95 9.24
N VAL A 147 10.62 8.02 8.86
CA VAL A 147 9.43 7.67 9.64
C VAL A 147 9.37 6.20 10.00
N PHE A 148 8.72 5.88 11.13
CA PHE A 148 8.40 4.52 11.58
C PHE A 148 7.10 4.52 12.38
N GLY A 149 6.59 3.34 12.70
CA GLY A 149 5.28 3.15 13.34
C GLY A 149 4.18 2.83 12.33
N TYR A 150 3.04 2.41 12.79
CA TYR A 150 1.87 2.06 11.98
C TYR A 150 2.18 1.08 10.83
N GLY A 151 2.91 0.01 11.14
CA GLY A 151 3.34 -1.01 10.17
C GLY A 151 4.76 -0.81 9.65
N MET A 152 5.28 0.41 9.63
CA MET A 152 6.66 0.73 9.22
C MET A 152 7.66 0.42 10.33
N ASP A 153 8.83 -0.10 9.97
CA ASP A 153 9.90 -0.41 10.91
C ASP A 153 10.87 0.76 11.11
N HIS A 154 11.35 0.85 12.34
CA HIS A 154 12.55 1.59 12.68
C HIS A 154 13.80 0.85 12.13
N PRO A 155 14.94 1.50 11.90
CA PRO A 155 16.18 0.85 11.42
C PRO A 155 16.66 -0.36 12.24
N ASP A 156 16.24 -0.49 13.51
CA ASP A 156 16.50 -1.67 14.35
C ASP A 156 15.49 -2.83 14.14
N GLY A 157 14.51 -2.65 13.25
CA GLY A 157 13.48 -3.63 12.94
C GLY A 157 12.28 -3.64 13.89
N LEU A 158 12.19 -2.70 14.82
CA LEU A 158 11.10 -2.57 15.79
C LEU A 158 10.10 -1.45 15.38
N GLY A 159 9.15 -1.15 16.25
CA GLY A 159 8.26 0.01 16.12
C GLY A 159 6.97 -0.19 15.32
N ARG A 160 6.84 -1.28 14.55
CA ARG A 160 5.67 -1.54 13.68
C ARG A 160 4.32 -1.58 14.40
N LEU A 161 4.31 -1.89 15.71
CA LEU A 161 3.07 -2.09 16.48
C LEU A 161 2.46 -0.79 17.02
N SER A 162 3.08 0.34 16.78
CA SER A 162 2.51 1.63 17.17
C SER A 162 1.28 1.98 16.31
N ASP A 163 0.31 2.65 16.93
CA ASP A 163 -0.86 3.24 16.26
C ASP A 163 -0.60 4.62 15.66
N SER A 164 0.61 5.16 15.90
CA SER A 164 1.06 6.47 15.47
C SER A 164 2.27 6.35 14.56
N ILE A 165 2.52 7.38 13.75
CA ILE A 165 3.72 7.52 12.92
C ILE A 165 4.63 8.55 13.55
N PHE A 166 5.89 8.17 13.73
CA PHE A 166 6.93 8.99 14.34
C PHE A 166 7.97 9.41 13.32
N GLN A 167 8.56 10.55 13.57
CA GLN A 167 9.78 11.01 12.90
C GLN A 167 10.99 10.65 13.77
N VAL A 168 12.02 10.08 13.14
CA VAL A 168 13.35 9.82 13.76
C VAL A 168 14.14 11.11 13.85
#